data_4a52341bedc7d69086a270d4fe1cbe63
#
_entry.id   4a52341bedc7d69086a270d4fe1cbe63
#
_cell.length_a   1.000
_cell.length_b   1.000
_cell.length_c   1.000
_cell.angle_alpha   90.00
_cell.angle_beta   90.00
_cell.angle_gamma   90.00
#
_symmetry.space_group_name_H-M   'P 1'
#
loop_
_entity.id
_entity.type
_entity.pdbx_description
1 polymer ?
#
loop_
_entity_poly.entity_id
_entity_poly.type
_entity_poly.pdbx_seq_one_letter_code
_entity_poly.pdbx_strand_id
1 'polypeptide(L)' 'MPKLSRSNSQAQFTGTVRRIVPHVEAVWAEISLDGADEFWRNIRVRNPIHNQDGSTTSLRRGNRVIVTIARAKSPNVPG' A
#
# COMPACT_ATOMS: atom_id res chain seq x y z
N MET A 1 3.54 16.50 19.11
CA MET A 1 3.47 15.85 19.28
C MET A 1 3.48 14.89 19.13
N PRO A 2 3.50 14.68 18.89
CA PRO A 2 3.17 13.73 18.49
C PRO A 2 3.34 12.64 19.12
N LYS A 3 3.34 12.31 19.63
CA LYS A 3 3.47 11.37 20.18
C LYS A 3 2.64 10.42 20.03
N LEU A 4 1.84 10.51 19.63
CA LEU A 4 0.94 9.67 19.51
C LEU A 4 1.25 8.49 18.89
N SER A 5 2.06 8.42 18.10
CA SER A 5 2.29 7.29 17.33
C SER A 5 2.88 6.16 18.07
N ARG A 6 3.20 6.29 19.29
CA ARG A 6 3.75 5.19 19.90
C ARG A 6 2.81 4.09 20.10
N SER A 7 1.55 4.34 20.11
CA SER A 7 0.63 3.23 20.21
C SER A 7 0.26 2.70 18.86
N ASN A 8 0.67 3.32 17.78
CA ASN A 8 0.37 2.88 16.44
C ASN A 8 1.61 2.40 15.77
N SER A 9 1.66 1.19 15.39
CA SER A 9 2.78 0.70 14.63
C SER A 9 2.50 0.86 13.17
N GLN A 10 2.37 2.09 12.75
CA GLN A 10 1.99 2.41 11.39
C GLN A 10 2.89 3.45 10.78
N ALA A 11 3.09 3.37 9.50
CA ALA A 11 3.78 4.41 8.74
C ALA A 11 3.00 4.64 7.47
N GLN A 12 2.93 5.89 7.04
CA GLN A 12 2.25 6.24 5.81
C GLN A 12 3.22 6.87 4.85
N PHE A 13 3.06 6.53 3.60
CA PHE A 13 3.88 7.06 2.53
C PHE A 13 2.96 7.51 1.41
N THR A 14 3.33 8.57 0.73
CA THR A 14 2.65 8.90 -0.51
C THR A 14 3.42 8.27 -1.64
N GLY A 15 2.74 8.00 -2.72
CA GLY A 15 3.38 7.41 -3.87
C GLY A 15 2.63 7.71 -5.13
N THR A 16 3.19 7.30 -6.24
CA THR A 16 2.59 7.49 -7.55
C THR A 16 2.55 6.17 -8.28
N VAL A 17 1.43 5.88 -8.89
CA VAL A 17 1.32 4.68 -9.71
C VAL A 17 2.15 4.89 -10.96
N ARG A 18 3.19 4.09 -11.12
CA ARG A 18 4.09 4.24 -12.25
C ARG A 18 3.58 3.52 -13.48
N ARG A 19 3.00 2.37 -13.29
CA ARG A 19 2.48 1.60 -14.42
C ARG A 19 1.58 0.50 -13.92
N ILE A 20 0.78 0.01 -14.83
CA ILE A 20 -0.09 -1.11 -14.58
C ILE A 20 0.52 -2.31 -15.30
N VAL A 21 0.67 -3.38 -14.58
CA VAL A 21 1.33 -4.57 -15.10
C VAL A 21 0.31 -5.69 -15.20
N PRO A 22 -0.15 -5.99 -16.39
CA PRO A 22 -1.11 -7.08 -16.52
C PRO A 22 -0.39 -8.43 -16.40
N HIS A 23 -1.06 -9.35 -15.82
CA HIS A 23 -0.52 -10.68 -15.68
C HIS A 23 -1.65 -11.68 -15.91
N VAL A 24 -1.30 -12.93 -16.13
CA VAL A 24 -2.27 -13.95 -16.47
C VAL A 24 -3.37 -14.05 -15.42
N GLU A 25 -3.00 -14.00 -14.17
CA GLU A 25 -3.97 -14.23 -13.13
C GLU A 25 -4.43 -12.97 -12.43
N ALA A 26 -3.77 -11.87 -12.64
CA ALA A 26 -4.10 -10.66 -11.92
C ALA A 26 -3.46 -9.48 -12.62
N VAL A 27 -3.97 -8.30 -12.30
CA VAL A 27 -3.36 -7.06 -12.76
C VAL A 27 -2.72 -6.43 -11.55
N TRP A 28 -1.53 -5.89 -11.73
CA TRP A 28 -0.79 -5.28 -10.63
C TRP A 28 -0.53 -3.81 -10.95
N ALA A 29 -0.50 -3.01 -9.92
CA ALA A 29 -0.09 -1.62 -10.05
C ALA A 29 1.25 -1.48 -9.37
N GLU A 30 2.21 -0.93 -10.09
CA GLU A 30 3.52 -0.67 -9.53
C GLU A 30 3.56 0.76 -9.04
N ILE A 31 3.88 0.93 -7.77
CA ILE A 31 3.82 2.22 -7.10
C ILE A 31 5.21 2.60 -6.67
N SER A 32 5.59 3.84 -6.98
CA SER A 32 6.84 4.39 -6.52
C SER A 32 6.57 5.24 -5.30
N LEU A 33 7.17 4.90 -4.19
CA LEU A 33 6.96 5.60 -2.93
C LEU A 33 7.89 6.79 -2.83
N ASP A 34 7.33 7.91 -2.41
CA ASP A 34 8.11 9.12 -2.24
C ASP A 34 8.96 8.98 -0.99
N GLY A 35 10.19 9.40 -1.08
CA GLY A 35 11.04 9.44 0.09
C GLY A 35 11.47 8.13 0.67
N ALA A 36 11.17 7.03 0.00
CA ALA A 36 11.57 5.74 0.50
C ALA A 36 12.99 5.41 0.04
N ASP A 37 13.61 4.49 0.75
CA ASP A 37 14.92 4.02 0.36
C ASP A 37 14.83 3.28 -0.96
N GLU A 38 15.97 3.16 -1.61
CA GLU A 38 15.99 2.50 -2.89
C GLU A 38 15.54 1.06 -2.84
N PHE A 39 15.77 0.40 -1.71
CA PHE A 39 15.44 -1.01 -1.63
C PHE A 39 13.96 -1.28 -1.77
N TRP A 40 13.13 -0.37 -1.30
CA TRP A 40 11.70 -0.62 -1.34
C TRP A 40 10.94 0.62 -1.78
N ARG A 41 11.56 1.33 -2.70
CA ARG A 41 10.89 2.48 -3.27
C ARG A 41 9.69 2.07 -4.11
N ASN A 42 9.79 0.92 -4.75
CA ASN A 42 8.72 0.46 -5.63
C ASN A 42 8.03 -0.74 -5.02
N ILE A 43 6.72 -0.69 -4.99
CA ILE A 43 5.94 -1.81 -4.52
C ILE A 43 4.89 -2.15 -5.55
N ARG A 44 4.35 -3.35 -5.47
CA ARG A 44 3.27 -3.77 -6.34
C ARG A 44 2.09 -4.16 -5.51
N VAL A 45 0.93 -3.72 -5.94
CA VAL A 45 -0.31 -4.09 -5.28
C VAL A 45 -1.28 -4.57 -6.35
N ARG A 46 -2.21 -5.39 -5.95
CA ARG A 46 -3.23 -5.85 -6.88
C ARG A 46 -4.13 -4.70 -7.28
N ASN A 47 -4.52 -4.70 -8.52
CA ASN A 47 -5.41 -3.70 -9.07
C ASN A 47 -6.66 -4.41 -9.58
N PRO A 48 -7.85 -4.01 -9.17
CA PRO A 48 -8.15 -2.87 -8.32
C PRO A 48 -7.94 -3.17 -6.85
N ILE A 49 -7.90 -2.12 -6.05
CA ILE A 49 -7.81 -2.31 -4.62
C ILE A 49 -9.21 -2.39 -4.04
N HIS A 50 -9.32 -3.12 -2.95
CA HIS A 50 -10.60 -3.29 -2.27
C HIS A 50 -10.68 -2.36 -1.09
N ASN A 51 -11.74 -1.61 -1.02
CA ASN A 51 -11.94 -0.65 0.05
C ASN A 51 -12.67 -1.32 1.20
N GLN A 52 -12.62 -0.68 2.35
CA GLN A 52 -13.24 -1.25 3.53
C GLN A 52 -14.75 -1.35 3.40
N ASP A 53 -15.34 -0.50 2.59
CA ASP A 53 -16.79 -0.52 2.43
C ASP A 53 -17.24 -1.53 1.38
N GLY A 54 -16.33 -2.33 0.86
CA GLY A 54 -16.67 -3.34 -0.12
C GLY A 54 -16.56 -2.89 -1.56
N SER A 55 -16.35 -1.61 -1.79
CA SER A 55 -16.19 -1.13 -3.16
C SER A 55 -14.76 -1.37 -3.61
N THR A 56 -14.51 -1.16 -4.89
CA THR A 56 -13.17 -1.28 -5.42
C THR A 56 -12.77 0.02 -6.10
N THR A 57 -11.48 0.25 -6.13
CA THR A 57 -10.92 1.41 -6.79
C THR A 57 -9.86 0.94 -7.76
N SER A 58 -10.03 1.28 -9.03
CA SER A 58 -9.04 0.97 -10.03
C SER A 58 -7.96 2.01 -10.04
N LEU A 59 -6.73 1.55 -10.00
CA LEU A 59 -5.59 2.46 -10.05
C LEU A 59 -5.16 2.63 -11.48
N ARG A 60 -4.72 3.82 -11.82
CA ARG A 60 -4.24 4.16 -13.15
C ARG A 60 -2.90 4.84 -13.05
N ARG A 61 -2.14 4.71 -14.10
CA ARG A 61 -0.85 5.35 -14.18
C ARG A 61 -0.99 6.84 -13.86
N GLY A 62 -0.13 7.33 -13.00
CA GLY A 62 -0.15 8.73 -12.61
C GLY A 62 -0.96 9.04 -11.38
N ASN A 63 -1.76 8.09 -10.91
CA ASN A 63 -2.55 8.34 -9.70
C ASN A 63 -1.64 8.49 -8.50
N ARG A 64 -1.99 9.40 -7.62
CA ARG A 64 -1.32 9.54 -6.33
C ARG A 64 -2.05 8.67 -5.33
N VAL A 65 -1.29 8.01 -4.51
CA VAL A 65 -1.85 7.06 -3.55
C VAL A 65 -1.20 7.26 -2.20
N ILE A 66 -1.88 6.77 -1.18
CA ILE A 66 -1.33 6.73 0.16
C ILE A 66 -1.17 5.26 0.51
N VAL A 67 0.03 4.89 0.91
CA VAL A 67 0.32 3.51 1.29
C VAL A 67 0.56 3.50 2.79
N THR A 68 -0.20 2.69 3.48
CA THR A 68 -0.10 2.55 4.92
C THR A 68 0.47 1.18 5.22
N ILE A 69 1.52 1.17 6.02
CA ILE A 69 2.10 -0.07 6.48
C ILE A 69 1.84 -0.16 7.96
N ALA A 70 1.19 -1.21 8.37
CA ALA A 70 0.85 -1.40 9.75
C ALA A 70 1.25 -2.79 10.18
N ARG A 71 1.65 -2.91 11.40
CA ARG A 71 1.97 -4.20 11.95
C ARG A 71 0.69 -4.98 12.12
N ALA A 72 0.67 -6.18 11.58
CA ALA A 72 -0.52 -6.99 11.68
C ALA A 72 -0.69 -7.51 13.08
N LYS A 73 -1.92 -7.51 13.55
CA LYS A 73 -2.23 -8.19 14.75
C LYS A 73 -2.28 -9.64 14.44
N SER A 74 -1.83 -10.43 15.32
CA SER A 74 -1.90 -11.87 15.12
C SER A 74 -2.88 -12.46 16.08
N PRO A 75 -4.11 -12.35 15.75
CA PRO A 75 -5.12 -12.71 16.71
C PRO A 75 -5.10 -14.18 17.07
N ASN A 76 -4.62 -14.95 16.20
CA ASN A 76 -4.65 -16.35 16.50
C ASN A 76 -3.30 -16.86 16.86
N VAL A 77 -2.47 -16.02 17.32
CA VAL A 77 -1.20 -16.46 17.72
C VAL A 77 -1.41 -17.42 18.83
N PRO A 78 -1.13 -18.58 18.62
CA PRO A 78 -1.38 -19.57 19.62
C PRO A 78 -0.40 -19.32 20.64
N GLY A 79 -0.76 -19.11 21.51
CA GLY A 79 0.15 -18.90 22.59
C GLY A 79 1.20 -18.32 22.06
#